data_dccc661be1d353c8588ffb6172e70a92
#
_entry.id   dccc661be1d353c8588ffb6172e70a92
#
_cell.length_a   1.000
_cell.length_b   1.000
_cell.length_c   1.000
_cell.angle_alpha   90.00
_cell.angle_beta   90.00
_cell.angle_gamma   90.00
#
_symmetry.space_group_name_H-M   'P 1'
#
loop_
_entity.id
_entity.type
_entity.pdbx_description
1 polymer ?
#
loop_
_entity_poly.entity_id
_entity_poly.type
_entity_poly.pdbx_seq_one_letter_code
_entity_poly.pdbx_strand_id
1 'polypeptide(L)'
;MPDALVVADRKGIIRVWNGGAERIFGFAEGKALGHSLDIITPERLRERHWIGYEATMRTGQTKYGAGDLLSVPATRRDGAQISIQFSIVPLGGEDGDLQAVAAIMRDVTEDFEERKRLRRALRG
;
A
#
# COMPACT_ATOMS: atom_id res chain seq x y z
N MET A 1 3.68 10.14 13.80
CA MET A 1 3.44 8.74 13.46
C MET A 1 4.44 8.29 12.41
N PRO A 2 5.27 7.29 12.71
CA PRO A 2 6.29 6.84 11.74
C PRO A 2 5.70 6.09 10.55
N ASP A 3 4.50 5.51 10.72
CA ASP A 3 3.88 4.75 9.65
C ASP A 3 3.22 5.66 8.62
N ALA A 4 3.14 5.15 7.38
CA ALA A 4 2.44 5.84 6.32
C ALA A 4 0.94 5.61 6.45
N LEU A 5 0.17 6.69 6.37
CA LEU A 5 -1.28 6.60 6.22
C LEU A 5 -1.63 7.10 4.83
N VAL A 6 -2.20 6.23 4.02
CA VAL A 6 -2.60 6.55 2.65
C VAL A 6 -4.07 6.17 2.50
N VAL A 7 -4.89 7.13 2.07
CA VAL A 7 -6.29 6.86 1.77
C VAL A 7 -6.51 7.14 0.29
N ALA A 8 -7.13 6.19 -0.39
CA ALA A 8 -7.47 6.33 -1.81
C ALA A 8 -8.98 6.15 -2.00
N ASP A 9 -9.53 6.86 -2.97
CA ASP A 9 -10.96 6.80 -3.27
C ASP A 9 -11.31 5.58 -4.14
N ARG A 10 -12.57 5.50 -4.57
CA ARG A 10 -13.05 4.37 -5.38
C ARG A 10 -12.26 4.17 -6.67
N LYS A 11 -11.67 5.23 -7.20
CA LYS A 11 -10.88 5.17 -8.44
C LYS A 11 -9.39 4.95 -8.18
N GLY A 12 -9.01 4.78 -6.90
CA GLY A 12 -7.61 4.60 -6.55
C GLY A 12 -6.80 5.88 -6.57
N ILE A 13 -7.47 7.02 -6.45
CA ILE A 13 -6.81 8.33 -6.40
C ILE A 13 -6.52 8.69 -4.96
N ILE A 14 -5.29 9.08 -4.67
CA ILE A 14 -4.83 9.37 -3.32
C ILE A 14 -5.51 10.64 -2.79
N ARG A 15 -6.11 10.53 -1.60
CA ARG A 15 -6.82 11.63 -0.95
C ARG A 15 -6.21 12.01 0.39
N VAL A 16 -5.47 11.11 1.03
CA VAL A 16 -4.75 11.39 2.27
C VAL A 16 -3.34 10.82 2.15
N TRP A 17 -2.36 11.59 2.58
CA TRP A 17 -0.94 11.25 2.49
C TRP A 17 -0.22 11.94 3.65
N ASN A 18 0.15 11.20 4.68
CA ASN A 18 0.74 11.81 5.88
C ASN A 18 2.27 11.93 5.79
N GLY A 19 2.89 12.46 6.84
CA GLY A 19 4.35 12.60 6.90
C GLY A 19 5.09 11.28 6.81
N GLY A 20 4.52 10.20 7.34
CA GLY A 20 5.11 8.87 7.21
C GLY A 20 5.15 8.42 5.75
N ALA A 21 4.09 8.71 4.99
CA ALA A 21 4.06 8.40 3.56
C ALA A 21 5.13 9.19 2.81
N GLU A 22 5.31 10.46 3.15
CA GLU A 22 6.37 11.28 2.54
C GLU A 22 7.74 10.66 2.77
N ARG A 23 8.02 10.22 3.99
CA ARG A 23 9.31 9.62 4.32
C ARG A 23 9.54 8.28 3.65
N ILE A 24 8.52 7.43 3.65
CA ILE A 24 8.65 6.07 3.12
C ILE A 24 8.75 6.05 1.61
N PHE A 25 7.90 6.83 0.93
CA PHE A 25 7.82 6.79 -0.54
C PHE A 25 8.57 7.91 -1.24
N GLY A 26 8.92 8.97 -0.52
CA GLY A 26 9.72 10.06 -1.08
C GLY A 26 8.94 11.11 -1.84
N PHE A 27 7.60 11.01 -1.89
CA PHE A 27 6.75 12.04 -2.49
C PHE A 27 6.22 12.97 -1.42
N ALA A 28 6.28 14.28 -1.66
CA ALA A 28 5.62 15.25 -0.79
C ALA A 28 4.11 15.12 -0.94
N GLU A 29 3.37 15.51 0.07
CA GLU A 29 1.90 15.45 0.07
C GLU A 29 1.30 16.10 -1.19
N GLY A 30 1.75 17.32 -1.53
CA GLY A 30 1.24 18.02 -2.70
C GLY A 30 1.52 17.34 -4.02
N LYS A 31 2.50 16.43 -4.06
CA LYS A 31 2.82 15.67 -5.26
C LYS A 31 2.07 14.35 -5.33
N ALA A 32 1.61 13.85 -4.19
CA ALA A 32 0.90 12.57 -4.13
C ALA A 32 -0.62 12.74 -4.24
N LEU A 33 -1.16 13.75 -3.57
CA LEU A 33 -2.62 13.99 -3.59
C LEU A 33 -3.12 14.19 -5.01
N GLY A 34 -4.21 13.53 -5.35
CA GLY A 34 -4.80 13.61 -6.67
C GLY A 34 -4.18 12.69 -7.71
N HIS A 35 -3.11 11.98 -7.34
CA HIS A 35 -2.48 11.00 -8.23
C HIS A 35 -2.94 9.59 -7.91
N SER A 36 -2.81 8.70 -8.90
CA SER A 36 -3.14 7.30 -8.76
C SER A 36 -2.16 6.59 -7.83
N LEU A 37 -2.63 5.52 -7.17
CA LEU A 37 -1.76 4.62 -6.40
C LEU A 37 -0.65 4.00 -7.26
N ASP A 38 -0.72 4.14 -8.58
CA ASP A 38 0.34 3.67 -9.48
C ASP A 38 1.69 4.29 -9.14
N ILE A 39 1.72 5.49 -8.54
CA ILE A 39 2.99 6.15 -8.22
C ILE A 39 3.84 5.35 -7.22
N ILE A 40 3.21 4.47 -6.43
CA ILE A 40 3.92 3.62 -5.46
C ILE A 40 3.81 2.14 -5.81
N THR A 41 3.18 1.79 -6.93
CA THR A 41 3.00 0.40 -7.35
C THR A 41 3.99 0.08 -8.46
N PRO A 42 4.85 -0.95 -8.28
CA PRO A 42 5.76 -1.35 -9.35
C PRO A 42 4.99 -1.63 -10.65
N GLU A 43 5.54 -1.18 -11.76
CA GLU A 43 4.85 -1.27 -13.06
C GLU A 43 4.37 -2.69 -13.37
N ARG A 44 5.20 -3.69 -13.11
CA ARG A 44 4.85 -5.09 -13.39
C ARG A 44 3.67 -5.61 -12.57
N LEU A 45 3.30 -4.91 -11.49
CA LEU A 45 2.23 -5.33 -10.57
C LEU A 45 0.96 -4.48 -10.71
N ARG A 46 0.98 -3.46 -11.56
CA ARG A 46 -0.14 -2.51 -11.67
C ARG A 46 -1.44 -3.17 -12.08
N GLU A 47 -1.38 -4.02 -13.10
CA GLU A 47 -2.58 -4.72 -13.58
C GLU A 47 -3.21 -5.57 -12.48
N ARG A 48 -2.40 -6.39 -11.81
CA ARG A 48 -2.87 -7.24 -10.71
C ARG A 48 -3.44 -6.40 -9.57
N HIS A 49 -2.78 -5.30 -9.24
CA HIS A 49 -3.23 -4.38 -8.19
C HIS A 49 -4.63 -3.85 -8.51
N TRP A 50 -4.85 -3.39 -9.75
CA TRP A 50 -6.15 -2.83 -10.11
C TRP A 50 -7.25 -3.86 -10.17
N ILE A 51 -6.96 -5.09 -10.58
CA ILE A 51 -7.94 -6.17 -10.56
C ILE A 51 -8.43 -6.40 -9.13
N GLY A 52 -7.51 -6.48 -8.16
CA GLY A 52 -7.85 -6.64 -6.76
C GLY A 52 -8.58 -5.44 -6.17
N TYR A 53 -8.15 -4.24 -6.55
CA TYR A 53 -8.76 -3.00 -6.06
C TYR A 53 -10.20 -2.87 -6.53
N GLU A 54 -10.45 -3.11 -7.81
CA GLU A 54 -11.81 -3.06 -8.35
C GLU A 54 -12.71 -4.11 -7.73
N ALA A 55 -12.20 -5.31 -7.50
CA ALA A 55 -12.96 -6.37 -6.84
C ALA A 55 -13.35 -5.95 -5.41
N THR A 56 -12.43 -5.34 -4.67
CA THR A 56 -12.72 -4.83 -3.32
C THR A 56 -13.80 -3.75 -3.36
N MET A 57 -13.71 -2.82 -4.30
CA MET A 57 -14.71 -1.75 -4.43
C MET A 57 -16.09 -2.28 -4.78
N ARG A 58 -16.15 -3.29 -5.65
CA ARG A 58 -17.41 -3.86 -6.10
C ARG A 58 -18.08 -4.71 -5.01
N THR A 59 -17.29 -5.51 -4.29
CA THR A 59 -17.85 -6.46 -3.33
C THR A 59 -17.94 -5.91 -1.91
N GLY A 60 -17.23 -4.83 -1.62
CA GLY A 60 -17.12 -4.27 -0.26
C GLY A 60 -16.24 -5.09 0.66
N GLN A 61 -15.56 -6.09 0.13
CA GLN A 61 -14.72 -6.98 0.93
C GLN A 61 -13.33 -7.11 0.30
N THR A 62 -12.31 -7.12 1.15
CA THR A 62 -10.95 -7.39 0.69
C THR A 62 -10.77 -8.90 0.56
N LYS A 63 -9.84 -9.32 -0.30
CA LYS A 63 -9.43 -10.71 -0.42
C LYS A 63 -8.88 -11.24 0.91
N TYR A 64 -8.37 -10.34 1.73
CA TYR A 64 -7.78 -10.64 3.03
C TYR A 64 -8.69 -10.11 4.12
N GLY A 65 -8.76 -10.80 5.25
CA GLY A 65 -9.58 -10.36 6.38
C GLY A 65 -9.11 -9.04 6.97
N ALA A 66 -10.02 -8.33 7.62
CA ALA A 66 -9.67 -7.10 8.33
C ALA A 66 -8.59 -7.41 9.37
N GLY A 67 -7.52 -6.63 9.37
CA GLY A 67 -6.42 -6.81 10.29
C GLY A 67 -5.32 -7.74 9.82
N ASP A 68 -5.51 -8.43 8.69
CA ASP A 68 -4.42 -9.21 8.10
C ASP A 68 -3.31 -8.29 7.63
N LEU A 69 -2.06 -8.67 7.92
CA LEU A 69 -0.90 -7.93 7.46
C LEU A 69 -0.40 -8.51 6.15
N LEU A 70 -0.24 -7.64 5.17
CA LEU A 70 0.24 -8.01 3.84
C LEU A 70 1.62 -7.44 3.63
N SER A 71 2.51 -8.21 3.00
CA SER A 71 3.84 -7.73 2.63
C SER A 71 3.93 -7.72 1.12
N VAL A 72 4.19 -6.57 0.54
CA VAL A 72 4.25 -6.39 -0.91
C VAL A 72 5.38 -5.44 -1.29
N PRO A 73 5.90 -5.54 -2.52
CA PRO A 73 6.86 -4.55 -3.00
C PRO A 73 6.15 -3.23 -3.33
N ALA A 74 6.85 -2.13 -3.15
CA ALA A 74 6.40 -0.81 -3.54
C ALA A 74 7.58 -0.07 -4.17
N THR A 75 7.28 1.00 -4.90
CA THR A 75 8.28 1.81 -5.58
C THR A 75 8.35 3.18 -4.92
N ARG A 76 9.55 3.65 -4.64
CA ARG A 76 9.80 5.01 -4.15
C ARG A 76 9.93 5.97 -5.33
N ARG A 77 9.86 7.26 -5.03
CA ARG A 77 10.04 8.32 -6.03
C ARG A 77 11.34 8.18 -6.82
N ASP A 78 12.42 7.75 -6.16
CA ASP A 78 13.73 7.58 -6.80
C ASP A 78 13.85 6.30 -7.64
N GLY A 79 12.78 5.53 -7.74
CA GLY A 79 12.75 4.28 -8.48
C GLY A 79 13.19 3.06 -7.69
N ALA A 80 13.65 3.24 -6.45
CA ALA A 80 14.06 2.10 -5.63
C ALA A 80 12.84 1.27 -5.23
N GLN A 81 13.01 -0.05 -5.22
CA GLN A 81 11.98 -0.94 -4.73
C GLN A 81 12.18 -1.19 -3.24
N ILE A 82 11.11 -1.11 -2.48
CA ILE A 82 11.10 -1.40 -1.06
C ILE A 82 10.04 -2.47 -0.78
N SER A 83 10.11 -3.04 0.42
CA SER A 83 9.08 -3.97 0.90
C SER A 83 8.26 -3.26 1.95
N ILE A 84 6.95 -3.27 1.81
CA ILE A 84 6.06 -2.67 2.79
C ILE A 84 5.14 -3.74 3.37
N GLN A 85 4.81 -3.55 4.64
CA GLN A 85 3.79 -4.32 5.31
C GLN A 85 2.63 -3.38 5.58
N PHE A 86 1.41 -3.80 5.27
CA PHE A 86 0.28 -2.92 5.44
C PHE A 86 -0.98 -3.66 5.86
N SER A 87 -1.88 -2.92 6.48
CA SER A 87 -3.23 -3.37 6.76
C SER A 87 -4.20 -2.41 6.06
N ILE A 88 -5.35 -2.92 5.67
CA ILE A 88 -6.36 -2.19 4.91
C ILE A 88 -7.63 -2.05 5.74
N VAL A 89 -8.18 -0.83 5.76
CA VAL A 89 -9.48 -0.57 6.38
C VAL A 89 -10.40 -0.01 5.29
N PRO A 90 -11.40 -0.78 4.86
CA PRO A 90 -12.40 -0.26 3.91
C PRO A 90 -13.25 0.81 4.61
N LEU A 91 -13.51 1.90 3.89
CA LEU A 91 -14.33 3.01 4.39
C LEU A 91 -15.60 3.08 3.57
N GLY A 92 -16.73 2.77 4.18
CA GLY A 92 -18.01 2.71 3.50
C GLY A 92 -18.86 3.94 3.73
N GLY A 93 -19.84 4.13 2.82
CA GLY A 93 -20.90 5.09 3.00
C GLY A 93 -22.06 4.48 3.79
N GLU A 94 -23.09 5.28 4.08
CA GLU A 94 -24.25 4.84 4.85
C GLU A 94 -25.05 3.72 4.18
N ASP A 95 -24.96 3.64 2.87
CA ASP A 95 -25.68 2.63 2.07
C ASP A 95 -24.89 1.33 1.89
N GLY A 96 -23.73 1.21 2.52
CA GLY A 96 -22.89 0.01 2.44
C GLY A 96 -21.91 0.00 1.28
N ASP A 97 -21.98 0.97 0.37
CA ASP A 97 -21.01 1.06 -0.72
C ASP A 97 -19.67 1.60 -0.21
N LEU A 98 -18.57 1.01 -0.66
CA LEU A 98 -17.26 1.51 -0.31
C LEU A 98 -16.97 2.83 -1.02
N GLN A 99 -16.49 3.80 -0.28
CA GLN A 99 -16.10 5.10 -0.82
C GLN A 99 -14.60 5.25 -0.92
N ALA A 100 -13.86 4.54 -0.06
CA ALA A 100 -12.41 4.67 0.01
C ALA A 100 -11.80 3.47 0.71
N VAL A 101 -10.49 3.38 0.64
CA VAL A 101 -9.70 2.40 1.37
C VAL A 101 -8.58 3.15 2.08
N ALA A 102 -8.44 2.93 3.39
CA ALA A 102 -7.32 3.45 4.15
C ALA A 102 -6.30 2.34 4.33
N ALA A 103 -5.03 2.67 4.12
CA ALA A 103 -3.94 1.73 4.32
C ALA A 103 -2.93 2.32 5.30
N ILE A 104 -2.56 1.53 6.30
CA ILE A 104 -1.48 1.89 7.23
C ILE A 104 -0.30 1.02 6.84
N MET A 105 0.81 1.66 6.47
CA MET A 105 1.95 0.99 5.86
C MET A 105 3.23 1.21 6.65
N ARG A 106 4.07 0.20 6.67
CA ARG A 106 5.38 0.26 7.31
C ARG A 106 6.43 -0.26 6.34
N ASP A 107 7.57 0.42 6.27
CA ASP A 107 8.70 -0.05 5.48
C ASP A 107 9.39 -1.17 6.27
N VAL A 108 9.40 -2.36 5.70
CA VAL A 108 10.01 -3.55 6.32
C VAL A 108 11.16 -4.09 5.46
N THR A 109 11.74 -3.23 4.64
CA THR A 109 12.82 -3.62 3.72
C THR A 109 14.00 -4.26 4.46
N GLU A 110 14.44 -3.66 5.55
CA GLU A 110 15.54 -4.20 6.35
C GLU A 110 15.18 -5.57 6.94
N ASP A 111 14.00 -5.71 7.52
CA ASP A 111 13.54 -6.97 8.09
C ASP A 111 13.44 -8.05 7.02
N PHE A 112 12.94 -7.70 5.85
CA PHE A 112 12.80 -8.62 4.73
C PHE A 112 14.16 -9.13 4.26
N GLU A 113 15.12 -8.22 4.10
CA GLU A 113 16.47 -8.56 3.67
C GLU A 113 17.20 -9.40 4.71
N GLU A 114 17.02 -9.09 6.00
CA GLU A 114 17.62 -9.84 7.10
C GLU A 114 17.10 -11.28 7.13
N ARG A 115 15.80 -11.47 7.02
CA ARG A 115 15.20 -12.81 6.98
C ARG A 115 15.70 -13.61 5.78
N LYS A 116 15.83 -12.96 4.65
CA LYS A 116 16.33 -13.60 3.43
C LYS A 116 17.77 -14.06 3.61
N ARG A 117 18.60 -13.23 4.22
CA ARG A 117 19.99 -13.55 4.51
C ARG A 117 20.09 -14.72 5.49
N LEU A 118 19.29 -14.72 6.53
CA LEU A 118 19.24 -15.80 7.52
C LEU A 118 18.83 -17.14 6.89
N ARG A 119 17.84 -17.12 6.01
CA ARG A 119 17.42 -18.32 5.30
C ARG A 119 18.54 -18.91 4.45
N ARG A 120 19.30 -18.05 3.76
CA ARG A 120 20.44 -18.48 2.96
C ARG A 120 21.52 -19.11 3.84
N ALA A 121 21.80 -18.51 4.99
CA ALA A 121 22.80 -19.03 5.93
C ALA A 121 22.40 -20.40 6.47
N LEU A 122 21.10 -20.60 6.74
CA LEU A 122 20.59 -21.88 7.25
C LEU A 122 20.59 -22.98 6.19
N ARG A 123 20.55 -22.63 4.92
CA ARG A 123 20.63 -23.61 3.84
C ARG A 123 22.05 -24.08 3.57
N GLY A 124 23.00 -23.47 4.22
CA GLY A 124 24.39 -23.87 4.14
C GLY A 124 25.15 -23.32 3.05
#